data_c6fae3d963102515df7b8925be70b6c4
#
_entry.id   c6fae3d963102515df7b8925be70b6c4
#
_cell.length_a   1.000
_cell.length_b   1.000
_cell.length_c   1.000
_cell.angle_alpha   90.00
_cell.angle_beta   90.00
_cell.angle_gamma   90.00
#
_symmetry.space_group_name_H-M   'P 1'
#
loop_
_entity.id
_entity.type
_entity.pdbx_description
1 polymer ?
#
loop_
_entity_poly.entity_id
_entity_poly.type
_entity_poly.pdbx_seq_one_letter_code
_entity_poly.pdbx_strand_id
1 'polypeptide(L)'
;MGLFLLAGLSLTAQGTIDREVGEFHEIKVFDLIEVNLIQSDENRIVIKGKNTEDINYVNKDGVLKLRMPLEKKFQGEDTFIEVYYTDLKTIDANEGAQIVCNEQLEQDRIELRAQEGAQIEIGMKVRDARIRAVTGGIIRASGIATNQEIVLNTGGVFEGRDLKTDFSSIKVSTGGEAELFATAEIDIQIRAGGDVRVYGDPKKV
;
A
#
# COMPACT_ATOMS: atom_id res chain seq x y z
N MET A 1 -9.15 18.79 59.96
CA MET A 1 -9.10 19.63 58.74
C MET A 1 -8.12 18.97 57.78
N GLY A 2 -8.64 18.10 56.93
CA GLY A 2 -7.85 17.28 56.00
C GLY A 2 -7.77 17.96 54.62
N LEU A 3 -6.58 18.23 54.16
CA LEU A 3 -6.27 18.84 52.88
C LEU A 3 -6.21 17.69 51.81
N PHE A 4 -7.21 17.55 50.97
CA PHE A 4 -7.17 16.67 49.81
C PHE A 4 -6.37 17.35 48.69
N LEU A 5 -5.17 16.83 48.39
CA LEU A 5 -4.40 17.20 47.22
C LEU A 5 -5.00 16.45 45.99
N LEU A 6 -5.72 17.16 45.16
CA LEU A 6 -6.09 16.65 43.84
C LEU A 6 -4.86 16.70 42.91
N ALA A 7 -4.22 15.56 42.68
CA ALA A 7 -3.22 15.43 41.62
C ALA A 7 -3.96 15.42 40.27
N GLY A 8 -3.87 16.54 39.57
CA GLY A 8 -4.36 16.62 38.17
C GLY A 8 -3.50 15.79 37.27
N LEU A 9 -4.06 14.67 36.74
CA LEU A 9 -3.49 13.92 35.63
C LEU A 9 -3.61 14.80 34.37
N SER A 10 -2.50 15.40 33.97
CA SER A 10 -2.39 16.04 32.64
C SER A 10 -2.39 14.92 31.60
N LEU A 11 -3.55 14.65 30.98
CA LEU A 11 -3.57 13.93 29.72
C LEU A 11 -2.89 14.82 28.67
N THR A 12 -1.67 14.46 28.29
CA THR A 12 -1.06 15.01 27.07
C THR A 12 -1.89 14.46 25.90
N ALA A 13 -2.74 15.30 25.31
CA ALA A 13 -3.35 15.01 24.03
C ALA A 13 -2.22 14.84 23.01
N GLN A 14 -2.07 13.63 22.46
CA GLN A 14 -1.18 13.40 21.32
C GLN A 14 -1.67 14.29 20.19
N GLY A 15 -0.81 15.22 19.72
CA GLY A 15 -1.16 16.21 18.72
C GLY A 15 -1.51 15.51 17.38
N THR A 16 -2.72 15.74 16.90
CA THR A 16 -3.10 15.38 15.53
C THR A 16 -2.63 16.49 14.61
N ILE A 17 -1.91 16.14 13.53
CA ILE A 17 -1.50 17.08 12.49
C ILE A 17 -2.43 16.90 11.29
N ASP A 18 -3.08 17.97 10.86
CA ASP A 18 -3.95 18.04 9.69
C ASP A 18 -3.38 19.03 8.69
N ARG A 19 -3.13 18.60 7.43
CA ARG A 19 -2.46 19.43 6.42
C ARG A 19 -2.99 19.13 5.02
N GLU A 20 -3.27 20.18 4.26
CA GLU A 20 -3.41 20.11 2.81
C GLU A 20 -2.04 19.83 2.19
N VAL A 21 -2.01 18.95 1.18
CA VAL A 21 -0.76 18.52 0.52
C VAL A 21 -0.71 18.84 -0.97
N GLY A 22 -1.77 19.46 -1.51
CA GLY A 22 -1.91 19.73 -2.94
C GLY A 22 -2.12 18.46 -3.78
N GLU A 23 -2.30 18.61 -5.08
CA GLU A 23 -2.60 17.52 -6.00
C GLU A 23 -1.42 16.54 -6.11
N PHE A 24 -1.71 15.24 -6.05
CA PHE A 24 -0.75 14.16 -6.31
C PHE A 24 -1.46 12.98 -6.99
N HIS A 25 -0.69 12.19 -7.70
CA HIS A 25 -1.15 10.98 -8.38
C HIS A 25 -0.31 9.75 -8.02
N GLU A 26 0.75 9.92 -7.25
CA GLU A 26 1.58 8.85 -6.71
C GLU A 26 1.82 9.10 -5.21
N ILE A 27 1.70 8.05 -4.40
CA ILE A 27 2.08 8.07 -2.99
C ILE A 27 3.24 7.11 -2.75
N LYS A 28 4.26 7.55 -2.00
CA LYS A 28 5.38 6.73 -1.51
C LYS A 28 5.46 6.79 0.00
N VAL A 29 5.42 5.63 0.65
CA VAL A 29 5.46 5.51 2.11
C VAL A 29 6.65 4.67 2.52
N PHE A 30 7.34 5.08 3.60
CA PHE A 30 8.58 4.48 4.09
C PHE A 30 8.57 4.29 5.61
N ASP A 31 9.60 3.64 6.13
CA ASP A 31 9.99 3.66 7.54
C ASP A 31 8.94 3.13 8.53
N LEU A 32 8.26 2.01 8.21
CA LEU A 32 7.24 1.36 9.05
C LEU A 32 5.97 2.20 9.28
N ILE A 33 5.77 3.30 8.54
CA ILE A 33 4.58 4.14 8.66
C ILE A 33 3.34 3.37 8.18
N GLU A 34 2.23 3.51 8.91
CA GLU A 34 0.94 2.96 8.53
C GLU A 34 0.07 4.03 7.87
N VAL A 35 -0.47 3.72 6.68
CA VAL A 35 -1.33 4.63 5.91
C VAL A 35 -2.67 4.00 5.62
N ASN A 36 -3.75 4.75 5.86
CA ASN A 36 -5.08 4.47 5.34
C ASN A 36 -5.41 5.45 4.20
N LEU A 37 -5.66 4.93 3.01
CA LEU A 37 -6.05 5.71 1.83
C LEU A 37 -7.56 5.89 1.81
N ILE A 38 -8.01 7.12 1.61
CA ILE A 38 -9.43 7.50 1.62
C ILE A 38 -9.70 8.35 0.37
N GLN A 39 -10.60 7.90 -0.50
CA GLN A 39 -10.99 8.70 -1.66
C GLN A 39 -11.81 9.91 -1.20
N SER A 40 -11.52 11.09 -1.76
CA SER A 40 -12.11 12.37 -1.34
C SER A 40 -12.15 13.35 -2.50
N ASP A 41 -12.75 14.51 -2.30
CA ASP A 41 -12.71 15.66 -3.19
C ASP A 41 -11.57 16.66 -2.83
N GLU A 42 -10.75 16.33 -1.83
CA GLU A 42 -9.59 17.12 -1.40
C GLU A 42 -8.35 16.25 -1.18
N ASN A 43 -7.15 16.86 -1.28
CA ASN A 43 -5.86 16.22 -1.05
C ASN A 43 -5.28 16.67 0.29
N ARG A 44 -5.36 15.82 1.30
CA ARG A 44 -5.05 16.14 2.69
C ARG A 44 -4.44 14.94 3.41
N ILE A 45 -3.61 15.19 4.42
CA ILE A 45 -3.12 14.16 5.33
C ILE A 45 -3.53 14.48 6.77
N VAL A 46 -3.87 13.45 7.55
CA VAL A 46 -4.11 13.55 8.98
C VAL A 46 -3.18 12.57 9.68
N ILE A 47 -2.18 13.09 10.40
CA ILE A 47 -1.16 12.29 11.09
C ILE A 47 -1.58 12.12 12.54
N LYS A 48 -1.60 10.88 13.03
CA LYS A 48 -2.01 10.48 14.37
C LYS A 48 -0.99 9.52 14.98
N GLY A 49 -1.01 9.38 16.30
CA GLY A 49 -0.15 8.43 17.02
C GLY A 49 1.09 9.05 17.59
N LYS A 50 2.17 8.27 17.65
CA LYS A 50 3.48 8.73 18.14
C LYS A 50 4.28 9.39 17.02
N ASN A 51 5.25 10.24 17.40
CA ASN A 51 6.21 10.86 16.46
C ASN A 51 5.56 11.71 15.35
N THR A 52 4.35 12.23 15.55
CA THR A 52 3.62 12.98 14.52
C THR A 52 4.39 14.19 13.99
N GLU A 53 5.12 14.90 14.87
CA GLU A 53 5.95 16.05 14.51
C GLU A 53 7.21 15.68 13.72
N ASP A 54 7.58 14.40 13.70
CA ASP A 54 8.79 13.92 13.01
C ASP A 54 8.51 13.50 11.57
N ILE A 55 7.25 13.37 11.16
CA ILE A 55 6.92 12.96 9.81
C ILE A 55 7.31 14.02 8.78
N ASN A 56 8.22 13.65 7.89
CA ASN A 56 8.50 14.43 6.70
C ASN A 56 7.50 14.05 5.61
N TYR A 57 6.66 15.00 5.21
CA TYR A 57 5.78 14.88 4.05
C TYR A 57 6.17 15.92 3.02
N VAL A 58 6.35 15.45 1.78
CA VAL A 58 6.73 16.30 0.64
C VAL A 58 5.93 15.88 -0.56
N ASN A 59 5.19 16.82 -1.16
CA ASN A 59 4.60 16.63 -2.48
C ASN A 59 5.46 17.39 -3.50
N LYS A 60 6.07 16.66 -4.42
CA LYS A 60 6.86 17.23 -5.50
C LYS A 60 6.52 16.52 -6.81
N ASP A 61 6.21 17.31 -7.84
CA ASP A 61 5.88 16.83 -9.18
C ASP A 61 4.74 15.77 -9.17
N GLY A 62 3.74 15.94 -8.27
CA GLY A 62 2.62 15.03 -8.11
C GLY A 62 2.95 13.72 -7.38
N VAL A 63 4.10 13.63 -6.70
CA VAL A 63 4.51 12.50 -5.86
C VAL A 63 4.51 12.93 -4.41
N LEU A 64 3.55 12.41 -3.63
CA LEU A 64 3.49 12.58 -2.18
C LEU A 64 4.38 11.53 -1.51
N LYS A 65 5.42 11.98 -0.78
CA LYS A 65 6.32 11.12 -0.01
C LYS A 65 6.07 11.32 1.48
N LEU A 66 5.91 10.20 2.21
CA LEU A 66 5.75 10.15 3.66
C LEU A 66 6.89 9.30 4.23
N ARG A 67 7.71 9.89 5.09
CA ARG A 67 8.87 9.20 5.67
C ARG A 67 9.32 9.80 7.00
N MET A 68 10.06 9.05 7.77
CA MET A 68 10.78 9.56 8.93
C MET A 68 12.03 10.35 8.52
N PRO A 69 12.54 11.28 9.34
CA PRO A 69 13.85 11.87 9.13
C PRO A 69 14.94 10.80 9.26
N LEU A 70 16.09 11.04 8.67
CA LEU A 70 17.17 10.05 8.57
C LEU A 70 17.62 9.53 9.95
N GLU A 71 17.62 10.40 10.97
CA GLU A 71 18.01 10.08 12.35
C GLU A 71 17.00 9.18 13.07
N LYS A 72 15.77 9.08 12.54
CA LYS A 72 14.65 8.30 13.05
C LYS A 72 14.14 7.26 12.05
N LYS A 73 14.99 6.85 11.12
CA LYS A 73 14.66 5.82 10.13
C LYS A 73 14.17 4.54 10.83
N PHE A 74 13.10 3.92 10.28
CA PHE A 74 12.41 2.77 10.87
C PHE A 74 11.78 2.99 12.26
N GLN A 75 11.45 4.23 12.63
CA GLN A 75 10.74 4.56 13.87
C GLN A 75 9.30 5.06 13.59
N GLY A 76 8.74 4.73 12.46
CA GLY A 76 7.36 5.08 12.09
C GLY A 76 6.30 4.18 12.73
N GLU A 77 6.70 3.14 13.47
CA GLU A 77 5.78 2.33 14.26
C GLU A 77 4.88 3.21 15.15
N ASP A 78 3.62 2.84 15.31
CA ASP A 78 2.63 3.62 16.05
C ASP A 78 2.31 5.01 15.42
N THR A 79 2.72 5.27 14.16
CA THR A 79 2.35 6.47 13.41
C THR A 79 1.36 6.11 12.32
N PHE A 80 0.16 6.67 12.40
CA PHE A 80 -0.96 6.39 11.51
C PHE A 80 -1.29 7.64 10.70
N ILE A 81 -1.34 7.50 9.39
CA ILE A 81 -1.66 8.64 8.50
C ILE A 81 -2.89 8.29 7.66
N GLU A 82 -3.95 9.06 7.82
CA GLU A 82 -5.05 9.07 6.85
C GLU A 82 -4.64 9.97 5.69
N VAL A 83 -4.65 9.44 4.48
CA VAL A 83 -4.34 10.16 3.26
C VAL A 83 -5.58 10.25 2.40
N TYR A 84 -6.11 11.46 2.30
CA TYR A 84 -7.25 11.80 1.45
C TYR A 84 -6.73 12.17 0.07
N TYR A 85 -7.30 11.59 -0.98
CA TYR A 85 -6.83 11.77 -2.36
C TYR A 85 -7.98 11.93 -3.35
N THR A 86 -7.74 12.72 -4.40
CA THR A 86 -8.70 12.94 -5.50
C THR A 86 -8.41 12.05 -6.71
N ASP A 87 -7.13 11.80 -7.03
CA ASP A 87 -6.65 10.94 -8.12
C ASP A 87 -5.42 10.17 -7.64
N LEU A 88 -5.37 8.86 -7.84
CA LEU A 88 -4.24 8.04 -7.39
C LEU A 88 -3.94 6.95 -8.42
N LYS A 89 -2.78 7.05 -9.09
CA LYS A 89 -2.33 6.14 -10.14
C LYS A 89 -1.30 5.14 -9.67
N THR A 90 -0.53 5.49 -8.66
CA THR A 90 0.54 4.63 -8.14
C THR A 90 0.57 4.65 -6.61
N ILE A 91 0.61 3.47 -6.01
CA ILE A 91 0.81 3.24 -4.59
C ILE A 91 2.13 2.50 -4.42
N ASP A 92 3.09 3.08 -3.70
CA ASP A 92 4.46 2.56 -3.52
C ASP A 92 4.82 2.50 -2.03
N ALA A 93 4.82 1.28 -1.47
CA ALA A 93 5.15 1.00 -0.08
C ALA A 93 6.58 0.44 0.03
N ASN A 94 7.37 1.01 0.95
CA ASN A 94 8.79 0.73 1.10
C ASN A 94 9.18 0.59 2.57
N GLU A 95 10.30 -0.08 2.86
CA GLU A 95 10.94 -0.10 4.19
C GLU A 95 9.95 -0.48 5.30
N GLY A 96 9.19 -1.57 5.08
CA GLY A 96 8.24 -2.11 6.05
C GLY A 96 6.94 -1.31 6.24
N ALA A 97 6.70 -0.25 5.44
CA ALA A 97 5.47 0.53 5.51
C ALA A 97 4.23 -0.33 5.20
N GLN A 98 3.10 0.05 5.76
CA GLN A 98 1.82 -0.63 5.55
C GLN A 98 0.81 0.36 4.97
N ILE A 99 0.21 0.01 3.83
CA ILE A 99 -0.81 0.83 3.17
C ILE A 99 -2.08 0.01 3.02
N VAL A 100 -3.18 0.53 3.54
CA VAL A 100 -4.51 -0.08 3.43
C VAL A 100 -5.46 0.88 2.72
N CYS A 101 -6.28 0.35 1.83
CA CYS A 101 -7.41 1.05 1.25
C CYS A 101 -8.68 0.29 1.64
N ASN A 102 -9.40 0.80 2.65
CA ASN A 102 -10.60 0.14 3.19
C ASN A 102 -11.82 0.24 2.26
N GLU A 103 -11.81 1.22 1.36
CA GLU A 103 -12.85 1.40 0.35
C GLU A 103 -12.40 0.78 -0.96
N GLN A 104 -13.36 0.33 -1.79
CA GLN A 104 -13.04 -0.19 -3.11
C GLN A 104 -12.63 0.95 -4.04
N LEU A 105 -11.38 0.91 -4.52
CA LEU A 105 -10.88 1.86 -5.51
C LEU A 105 -11.48 1.54 -6.88
N GLU A 106 -12.21 2.51 -7.47
CA GLU A 106 -12.79 2.38 -8.81
C GLU A 106 -12.14 3.35 -9.79
N GLN A 107 -11.42 2.83 -10.78
CA GLN A 107 -10.78 3.62 -11.84
C GLN A 107 -10.31 2.76 -13.01
N ASP A 108 -9.72 3.38 -14.05
CA ASP A 108 -9.25 2.66 -15.24
C ASP A 108 -7.98 1.85 -14.97
N ARG A 109 -6.99 2.42 -14.27
CA ARG A 109 -5.68 1.81 -14.06
C ARG A 109 -5.12 2.11 -12.68
N ILE A 110 -4.40 1.14 -12.12
CA ILE A 110 -3.62 1.31 -10.89
C ILE A 110 -2.28 0.57 -10.99
N GLU A 111 -1.23 1.14 -10.41
CA GLU A 111 0.04 0.47 -10.19
C GLU A 111 0.32 0.35 -8.69
N LEU A 112 0.58 -0.88 -8.23
CA LEU A 112 0.90 -1.23 -6.86
C LEU A 112 2.35 -1.70 -6.78
N ARG A 113 3.14 -1.08 -5.91
CA ARG A 113 4.54 -1.46 -5.68
C ARG A 113 4.78 -1.67 -4.19
N ALA A 114 5.29 -2.84 -3.81
CA ALA A 114 5.71 -3.14 -2.44
C ALA A 114 7.13 -3.69 -2.44
N GLN A 115 8.00 -3.14 -1.59
CA GLN A 115 9.37 -3.60 -1.47
C GLN A 115 9.91 -3.47 -0.05
N GLU A 116 11.01 -4.22 0.23
CA GLU A 116 11.71 -4.16 1.52
C GLU A 116 10.78 -4.45 2.71
N GLY A 117 10.01 -5.54 2.60
CA GLY A 117 9.08 -5.99 3.65
C GLY A 117 7.79 -5.18 3.79
N ALA A 118 7.56 -4.17 2.94
CA ALA A 118 6.35 -3.38 2.98
C ALA A 118 5.10 -4.14 2.51
N GLN A 119 3.93 -3.68 2.89
CA GLN A 119 2.66 -4.33 2.61
C GLN A 119 1.63 -3.35 2.02
N ILE A 120 0.86 -3.82 1.04
CA ILE A 120 -0.31 -3.11 0.50
C ILE A 120 -1.51 -4.05 0.56
N GLU A 121 -2.63 -3.56 1.09
CA GLU A 121 -3.91 -4.26 1.07
C GLU A 121 -4.99 -3.36 0.46
N ILE A 122 -5.64 -3.84 -0.63
CA ILE A 122 -6.56 -3.02 -1.42
C ILE A 122 -7.68 -3.83 -2.07
N GLY A 123 -8.91 -3.32 -1.96
CA GLY A 123 -10.02 -3.69 -2.82
C GLY A 123 -10.07 -2.80 -4.06
N MET A 124 -10.27 -3.37 -5.28
CA MET A 124 -10.28 -2.58 -6.50
C MET A 124 -11.30 -3.06 -7.54
N LYS A 125 -11.74 -2.11 -8.38
CA LYS A 125 -12.47 -2.38 -9.61
C LYS A 125 -11.83 -1.55 -10.73
N VAL A 126 -11.00 -2.18 -11.53
CA VAL A 126 -10.16 -1.50 -12.53
C VAL A 126 -10.19 -2.25 -13.86
N ARG A 127 -9.77 -1.61 -14.95
CA ARG A 127 -9.48 -2.32 -16.19
C ARG A 127 -8.09 -2.95 -16.14
N ASP A 128 -7.06 -2.19 -15.77
CA ASP A 128 -5.67 -2.62 -15.78
C ASP A 128 -5.03 -2.48 -14.40
N ALA A 129 -4.57 -3.58 -13.82
CA ALA A 129 -3.79 -3.62 -12.59
C ALA A 129 -2.33 -4.00 -12.87
N ARG A 130 -1.35 -3.16 -12.49
CA ARG A 130 0.06 -3.50 -12.47
C ARG A 130 0.52 -3.72 -11.05
N ILE A 131 1.17 -4.84 -10.80
CA ILE A 131 1.53 -5.32 -9.48
C ILE A 131 3.01 -5.67 -9.47
N ARG A 132 3.76 -5.05 -8.57
CA ARG A 132 5.18 -5.32 -8.40
C ARG A 132 5.50 -5.52 -6.92
N ALA A 133 5.88 -6.75 -6.54
CA ALA A 133 6.36 -7.04 -5.19
C ALA A 133 7.79 -7.60 -5.26
N VAL A 134 8.71 -6.97 -4.53
CA VAL A 134 10.13 -7.34 -4.54
C VAL A 134 10.73 -7.27 -3.14
N THR A 135 11.82 -7.99 -2.91
CA THR A 135 12.57 -7.94 -1.64
C THR A 135 11.66 -8.12 -0.40
N GLY A 136 10.84 -9.18 -0.44
CA GLY A 136 9.90 -9.49 0.65
C GLY A 136 8.67 -8.59 0.72
N GLY A 137 8.42 -7.72 -0.27
CA GLY A 137 7.19 -6.93 -0.34
C GLY A 137 5.96 -7.82 -0.55
N ILE A 138 4.84 -7.47 0.04
CA ILE A 138 3.58 -8.23 0.01
C ILE A 138 2.44 -7.35 -0.51
N ILE A 139 1.70 -7.85 -1.49
CA ILE A 139 0.51 -7.16 -2.00
C ILE A 139 -0.68 -8.11 -1.90
N ARG A 140 -1.73 -7.67 -1.18
CA ARG A 140 -3.05 -8.33 -1.09
C ARG A 140 -4.05 -7.53 -1.89
N ALA A 141 -4.67 -8.17 -2.88
CA ALA A 141 -5.63 -7.50 -3.73
C ALA A 141 -6.92 -8.31 -3.88
N SER A 142 -8.06 -7.62 -3.86
CA SER A 142 -9.39 -8.20 -4.05
C SER A 142 -10.24 -7.37 -4.99
N GLY A 143 -11.37 -7.93 -5.46
CA GLY A 143 -12.31 -7.24 -6.34
C GLY A 143 -12.24 -7.71 -7.80
N ILE A 144 -12.17 -6.79 -8.76
CA ILE A 144 -12.26 -7.10 -10.20
C ILE A 144 -11.23 -6.28 -10.98
N ALA A 145 -10.51 -6.94 -11.90
CA ALA A 145 -9.72 -6.30 -12.94
C ALA A 145 -9.94 -7.03 -14.28
N THR A 146 -9.92 -6.34 -15.42
CA THR A 146 -9.92 -7.04 -16.71
C THR A 146 -8.55 -7.66 -16.98
N ASN A 147 -7.49 -6.88 -16.78
CA ASN A 147 -6.10 -7.29 -16.99
C ASN A 147 -5.28 -7.12 -15.72
N GLN A 148 -4.40 -8.08 -15.44
CA GLN A 148 -3.35 -7.90 -14.43
C GLN A 148 -1.98 -8.29 -14.97
N GLU A 149 -0.99 -7.45 -14.68
CA GLU A 149 0.43 -7.71 -14.95
C GLU A 149 1.17 -7.78 -13.62
N ILE A 150 1.82 -8.91 -13.33
CA ILE A 150 2.45 -9.17 -12.03
C ILE A 150 3.94 -9.41 -12.24
N VAL A 151 4.78 -8.74 -11.44
CA VAL A 151 6.23 -8.95 -11.38
C VAL A 151 6.65 -9.19 -9.94
N LEU A 152 7.13 -10.41 -9.65
CA LEU A 152 7.64 -10.81 -8.35
C LEU A 152 9.12 -11.12 -8.43
N ASN A 153 9.90 -10.61 -7.47
CA ASN A 153 11.34 -10.89 -7.40
C ASN A 153 11.81 -10.91 -5.94
N THR A 154 12.85 -11.69 -5.65
CA THR A 154 13.52 -11.73 -4.34
C THR A 154 12.53 -11.89 -3.18
N GLY A 155 11.72 -12.97 -3.22
CA GLY A 155 10.74 -13.27 -2.17
C GLY A 155 9.52 -12.34 -2.14
N GLY A 156 9.22 -11.62 -3.23
CA GLY A 156 7.98 -10.84 -3.33
C GLY A 156 6.74 -11.74 -3.35
N VAL A 157 5.66 -11.32 -2.71
CA VAL A 157 4.43 -12.09 -2.53
C VAL A 157 3.22 -11.34 -3.09
N PHE A 158 2.38 -12.07 -3.84
CA PHE A 158 1.09 -11.57 -4.31
C PHE A 158 -0.05 -12.50 -3.89
N GLU A 159 -0.93 -12.00 -3.04
CA GLU A 159 -2.14 -12.68 -2.57
C GLU A 159 -3.36 -12.08 -3.31
N GLY A 160 -3.61 -12.52 -4.53
CA GLY A 160 -4.65 -12.01 -5.43
C GLY A 160 -5.71 -13.04 -5.83
N ARG A 161 -5.91 -14.10 -5.03
CA ARG A 161 -6.97 -15.09 -5.25
C ARG A 161 -8.36 -14.49 -5.38
N ASP A 162 -8.61 -13.42 -4.62
CA ASP A 162 -9.90 -12.72 -4.58
C ASP A 162 -10.00 -11.53 -5.54
N LEU A 163 -8.95 -11.23 -6.31
CA LEU A 163 -9.00 -10.31 -7.44
C LEU A 163 -9.39 -11.08 -8.71
N LYS A 164 -10.66 -11.02 -9.09
CA LYS A 164 -11.19 -11.73 -10.27
C LYS A 164 -10.73 -11.03 -11.53
N THR A 165 -10.03 -11.78 -12.43
CA THR A 165 -9.50 -11.22 -13.68
C THR A 165 -9.83 -12.10 -14.88
N ASP A 166 -9.85 -11.51 -16.07
CA ASP A 166 -9.96 -12.23 -17.32
C ASP A 166 -8.58 -12.63 -17.85
N PHE A 167 -7.66 -11.67 -17.92
CA PHE A 167 -6.33 -11.85 -18.49
C PHE A 167 -5.25 -11.58 -17.46
N SER A 168 -4.31 -12.50 -17.32
CA SER A 168 -3.22 -12.36 -16.35
C SER A 168 -1.87 -12.65 -17.01
N SER A 169 -0.86 -11.87 -16.67
CA SER A 169 0.53 -12.23 -16.96
C SER A 169 1.36 -12.10 -15.68
N ILE A 170 2.22 -13.09 -15.44
CA ILE A 170 3.07 -13.09 -14.26
C ILE A 170 4.50 -13.48 -14.58
N LYS A 171 5.44 -12.70 -14.08
CA LYS A 171 6.87 -12.98 -14.08
C LYS A 171 7.37 -13.14 -12.67
N VAL A 172 7.85 -14.33 -12.34
CA VAL A 172 8.42 -14.63 -11.01
C VAL A 172 9.91 -14.90 -11.16
N SER A 173 10.72 -14.29 -10.31
CA SER A 173 12.14 -14.61 -10.22
C SER A 173 12.60 -14.61 -8.77
N THR A 174 13.57 -15.51 -8.48
CA THR A 174 14.23 -15.56 -7.17
C THR A 174 13.26 -15.75 -5.99
N GLY A 175 12.46 -16.83 -6.03
CA GLY A 175 11.64 -17.29 -4.90
C GLY A 175 10.37 -16.48 -4.62
N GLY A 176 9.80 -15.77 -5.60
CA GLY A 176 8.51 -15.10 -5.42
C GLY A 176 7.34 -16.09 -5.33
N GLU A 177 6.27 -15.71 -4.65
CA GLU A 177 5.05 -16.50 -4.45
C GLU A 177 3.81 -15.74 -4.90
N ALA A 178 2.90 -16.42 -5.60
CA ALA A 178 1.64 -15.83 -6.06
C ALA A 178 0.45 -16.76 -5.92
N GLU A 179 -0.66 -16.22 -5.45
CA GLU A 179 -2.00 -16.74 -5.64
C GLU A 179 -2.78 -15.75 -6.52
N LEU A 180 -3.26 -16.17 -7.68
CA LEU A 180 -3.94 -15.29 -8.62
C LEU A 180 -5.13 -15.97 -9.30
N PHE A 181 -6.04 -15.16 -9.83
CA PHE A 181 -7.23 -15.63 -10.50
C PHE A 181 -7.21 -15.19 -11.98
N ALA A 182 -7.61 -16.08 -12.91
CA ALA A 182 -7.80 -15.77 -14.31
C ALA A 182 -8.90 -16.64 -14.91
N THR A 183 -9.71 -16.10 -15.84
CA THR A 183 -10.79 -16.86 -16.50
C THR A 183 -10.56 -17.10 -17.99
N ALA A 184 -9.89 -16.19 -18.67
CA ALA A 184 -9.68 -16.29 -20.12
C ALA A 184 -8.27 -16.82 -20.45
N GLU A 185 -7.23 -16.12 -20.06
CA GLU A 185 -5.84 -16.45 -20.41
C GLU A 185 -4.87 -16.09 -19.29
N ILE A 186 -3.84 -16.92 -19.14
CA ILE A 186 -2.71 -16.62 -18.26
C ILE A 186 -1.39 -16.94 -18.95
N ASP A 187 -0.41 -16.02 -18.86
CA ASP A 187 1.00 -16.22 -19.21
C ASP A 187 1.85 -16.28 -17.94
N ILE A 188 2.59 -17.37 -17.74
CA ILE A 188 3.40 -17.59 -16.53
C ILE A 188 4.87 -17.76 -16.93
N GLN A 189 5.74 -16.93 -16.37
CA GLN A 189 7.19 -17.04 -16.54
C GLN A 189 7.87 -17.15 -15.18
N ILE A 190 8.50 -18.27 -14.88
CA ILE A 190 9.23 -18.50 -13.62
C ILE A 190 10.71 -18.70 -13.91
N ARG A 191 11.58 -17.93 -13.20
CA ARG A 191 13.02 -18.03 -13.25
C ARG A 191 13.63 -18.12 -11.87
N ALA A 192 14.58 -19.04 -11.65
CA ALA A 192 15.29 -19.20 -10.38
C ALA A 192 14.38 -19.42 -9.17
N GLY A 193 13.35 -20.27 -9.34
CA GLY A 193 12.41 -20.66 -8.28
C GLY A 193 11.25 -19.69 -8.07
N GLY A 194 10.19 -20.22 -7.48
CA GLY A 194 8.95 -19.51 -7.14
C GLY A 194 7.76 -20.47 -7.18
N ASP A 195 6.65 -20.06 -6.58
CA ASP A 195 5.38 -20.79 -6.54
C ASP A 195 4.27 -19.89 -7.12
N VAL A 196 3.49 -20.45 -8.07
CA VAL A 196 2.35 -19.73 -8.66
C VAL A 196 1.14 -20.63 -8.63
N ARG A 197 0.12 -20.24 -7.89
CA ARG A 197 -1.18 -20.92 -7.82
C ARG A 197 -2.22 -20.12 -8.57
N VAL A 198 -2.84 -20.76 -9.56
CA VAL A 198 -3.84 -20.15 -10.42
C VAL A 198 -5.22 -20.69 -10.09
N TYR A 199 -6.16 -19.77 -9.91
CA TYR A 199 -7.58 -20.02 -9.71
C TYR A 199 -8.39 -19.52 -10.91
N GLY A 200 -9.66 -19.91 -11.05
CA GLY A 200 -10.58 -19.39 -12.06
C GLY A 200 -10.68 -20.21 -13.34
N ASP A 201 -9.89 -21.29 -13.45
CA ASP A 201 -9.93 -22.25 -14.59
C ASP A 201 -9.75 -21.56 -15.95
N PRO A 202 -8.60 -20.92 -16.22
CA PRO A 202 -8.36 -20.18 -17.46
C PRO A 202 -8.42 -21.10 -18.68
N LYS A 203 -9.02 -20.60 -19.78
CA LYS A 203 -9.18 -21.37 -21.04
C LYS A 203 -7.85 -21.57 -21.78
N LYS A 204 -6.85 -20.73 -21.48
CA LYS A 204 -5.52 -20.77 -22.09
C LYS A 204 -4.45 -20.50 -21.05
N VAL A 205 -3.41 -21.35 -21.03
CA VAL A 205 -2.24 -21.26 -20.16
C VAL A 205 -0.97 -21.25 -21.01
#